data_5d1980b5d06550e4a9b39914a61421cd
#
_entry.id   5d1980b5d06550e4a9b39914a61421cd
#
_cell.length_a   1.000
_cell.length_b   1.000
_cell.length_c   1.000
_cell.angle_alpha   90.00
_cell.angle_beta   90.00
_cell.angle_gamma   90.00
#
_symmetry.space_group_name_H-M   'P 1'
#
loop_
_entity.id
_entity.type
_entity.pdbx_description
1 polymer ?
#
loop_
_entity_poly.entity_id
_entity_poly.type
_entity_poly.pdbx_seq_one_letter_code
_entity_poly.pdbx_strand_id
1 'polypeptide(L)'
;MGKTVKRELKYVWWKRNYFPHIILERPREINEMCKENGITRADDQFYIEDKSLYTGKMYIYIGLGFLVFTSFGAFSRDAFEIPGVFFLILYFLIGILYIVYHYTHPPKKIILDRLNGIITFPGVFYGKPITMPFDKVSAALKFNGIGAGVSLGFSHHKILATDIDLDYTPIKSWSFIVWYMDKNRPLPPGKVFDPYRKRDYERRKAEGFPEPLYESWISIFEYYEYYDEQFQARKEQEERQKRRNKRNNKYK
;
A
#
# COMPACT_ATOMS: atom_id res chain seq x y z
N MET A 1 -1.41 -21.90 28.07
CA MET A 1 0.06 -21.74 28.14
C MET A 1 0.58 -21.56 26.71
N GLY A 2 0.63 -20.31 26.21
CA GLY A 2 1.02 -20.00 24.85
C GLY A 2 2.53 -20.07 24.68
N LYS A 3 2.99 -20.85 23.73
CA LYS A 3 4.39 -20.87 23.32
C LYS A 3 4.71 -19.58 22.57
N THR A 4 5.38 -18.68 23.26
CA THR A 4 5.98 -17.48 22.66
C THR A 4 7.09 -17.92 21.71
N VAL A 5 6.81 -17.95 20.41
CA VAL A 5 7.85 -18.17 19.39
C VAL A 5 8.60 -16.86 19.21
N LYS A 6 9.64 -16.63 19.99
CA LYS A 6 10.68 -15.65 19.66
C LYS A 6 11.37 -16.12 18.39
N ARG A 7 10.94 -15.64 17.22
CA ARG A 7 11.75 -15.72 16.01
C ARG A 7 12.82 -14.63 16.09
N GLU A 8 14.04 -15.06 16.40
CA GLU A 8 15.22 -14.18 16.31
C GLU A 8 15.34 -13.65 14.88
N LEU A 9 15.34 -12.33 14.77
CA LEU A 9 15.71 -11.61 13.54
C LEU A 9 17.23 -11.84 13.32
N LYS A 10 17.58 -12.87 12.56
CA LYS A 10 18.98 -13.09 12.18
C LYS A 10 19.37 -12.07 11.11
N TYR A 11 20.22 -11.15 11.47
CA TYR A 11 20.95 -10.27 10.56
C TYR A 11 21.90 -11.09 9.69
N VAL A 12 21.58 -11.23 8.42
CA VAL A 12 22.51 -11.78 7.44
C VAL A 12 22.61 -10.80 6.28
N TRP A 13 23.78 -10.34 6.00
CA TRP A 13 24.13 -9.28 5.03
C TRP A 13 23.60 -9.48 3.60
N TRP A 14 23.13 -10.66 3.24
CA TRP A 14 22.62 -11.02 1.92
C TRP A 14 21.18 -11.56 1.94
N LYS A 15 20.53 -11.71 3.10
CA LYS A 15 19.15 -12.15 3.21
C LYS A 15 18.27 -10.94 3.47
N ARG A 16 17.30 -10.70 2.58
CA ARG A 16 16.24 -9.73 2.79
C ARG A 16 15.58 -10.03 4.14
N ASN A 17 15.55 -9.04 5.04
CA ASN A 17 14.84 -9.17 6.31
C ASN A 17 13.34 -9.16 5.97
N TYR A 18 12.70 -10.31 6.10
CA TYR A 18 11.27 -10.44 5.87
C TYR A 18 10.51 -10.09 7.13
N PHE A 19 9.53 -9.21 7.00
CA PHE A 19 8.57 -8.96 8.06
C PHE A 19 7.52 -10.07 8.05
N PRO A 20 7.24 -10.66 9.22
CA PRO A 20 6.12 -11.59 9.35
C PRO A 20 4.79 -10.85 9.17
N HIS A 21 3.72 -11.61 8.95
CA HIS A 21 2.34 -11.10 8.94
C HIS A 21 1.88 -10.81 10.37
N ILE A 22 2.44 -9.76 10.96
CA ILE A 22 2.15 -9.32 12.33
C ILE A 22 1.83 -7.84 12.28
N ILE A 23 0.80 -7.43 13.00
CA ILE A 23 0.47 -6.02 13.18
C ILE A 23 1.36 -5.49 14.30
N LEU A 24 2.39 -4.74 13.92
CA LEU A 24 3.42 -4.25 14.83
C LEU A 24 3.07 -2.90 15.46
N GLU A 25 2.40 -2.03 14.69
CA GLU A 25 2.01 -0.69 15.10
C GLU A 25 0.57 -0.40 14.69
N ARG A 26 0.00 0.66 15.27
CA ARG A 26 -1.32 1.16 14.86
C ARG A 26 -1.31 1.44 13.35
N PRO A 27 -2.24 0.82 12.60
CA PRO A 27 -2.33 1.02 11.16
C PRO A 27 -2.51 2.51 10.81
N ARG A 28 -2.03 2.90 9.65
CA ARG A 28 -2.31 4.23 9.12
C ARG A 28 -3.82 4.41 8.91
N GLU A 29 -4.30 5.61 9.17
CA GLU A 29 -5.70 5.98 8.92
C GLU A 29 -5.88 6.44 7.48
N ILE A 30 -6.93 5.96 6.82
CA ILE A 30 -7.30 6.42 5.48
C ILE A 30 -8.60 7.19 5.60
N ASN A 31 -8.49 8.52 5.58
CA ASN A 31 -9.63 9.40 5.78
C ASN A 31 -10.29 9.86 4.48
N GLU A 32 -9.55 9.85 3.38
CA GLU A 32 -10.03 10.28 2.07
C GLU A 32 -9.52 9.37 0.95
N MET A 33 -10.41 9.07 0.00
CA MET A 33 -10.00 8.49 -1.28
C MET A 33 -9.50 9.63 -2.15
N CYS A 34 -8.19 9.91 -2.09
CA CYS A 34 -7.60 10.95 -2.88
C CYS A 34 -6.91 10.34 -4.10
N LYS A 35 -7.19 10.89 -5.29
CA LYS A 35 -6.46 10.51 -6.50
C LYS A 35 -4.97 10.77 -6.36
N GLU A 36 -4.60 11.77 -5.57
CA GLU A 36 -3.20 12.06 -5.25
C GLU A 36 -2.52 10.93 -4.48
N ASN A 37 -3.26 10.20 -3.65
CA ASN A 37 -2.75 9.03 -2.92
C ASN A 37 -2.88 7.71 -3.70
N GLY A 38 -3.35 7.78 -4.95
CA GLY A 38 -3.52 6.60 -5.81
C GLY A 38 -4.62 5.64 -5.36
N ILE A 39 -5.33 5.92 -4.26
CA ILE A 39 -6.38 5.03 -3.74
C ILE A 39 -7.64 5.23 -4.55
N THR A 40 -7.98 4.25 -5.37
CA THR A 40 -9.14 4.30 -6.27
C THR A 40 -10.37 3.60 -5.69
N ARG A 41 -10.17 2.66 -4.76
CA ARG A 41 -11.24 1.93 -4.08
C ARG A 41 -10.75 1.47 -2.69
N ALA A 42 -11.60 1.64 -1.68
CA ALA A 42 -11.35 1.12 -0.34
C ALA A 42 -12.70 0.80 0.31
N ASP A 43 -13.05 -0.48 0.35
CA ASP A 43 -14.29 -0.98 0.95
C ASP A 43 -14.02 -2.21 1.84
N ASP A 44 -15.04 -2.96 2.21
CA ASP A 44 -14.90 -4.16 3.03
C ASP A 44 -14.41 -5.39 2.26
N GLN A 45 -14.34 -5.33 0.95
CA GLN A 45 -13.88 -6.43 0.09
C GLN A 45 -12.59 -6.08 -0.66
N PHE A 46 -12.54 -4.89 -1.27
CA PHE A 46 -11.40 -4.49 -2.10
C PHE A 46 -10.74 -3.21 -1.63
N TYR A 47 -9.41 -3.23 -1.58
CA TYR A 47 -8.57 -2.04 -1.52
C TYR A 47 -7.72 -2.00 -2.78
N ILE A 48 -7.86 -0.93 -3.57
CA ILE A 48 -7.19 -0.78 -4.86
C ILE A 48 -6.39 0.51 -4.87
N GLU A 49 -5.09 0.38 -5.09
CA GLU A 49 -4.16 1.50 -5.22
C GLU A 49 -3.56 1.51 -6.63
N ASP A 50 -3.69 2.62 -7.33
CA ASP A 50 -3.16 2.81 -8.68
C ASP A 50 -1.84 3.57 -8.63
N LYS A 51 -0.73 2.88 -8.81
CA LYS A 51 0.61 3.45 -8.83
C LYS A 51 0.93 4.20 -10.13
N SER A 52 0.13 4.02 -11.19
CA SER A 52 0.35 4.72 -12.47
C SER A 52 0.15 6.22 -12.35
N LEU A 53 -0.66 6.66 -11.40
CA LEU A 53 -0.92 8.09 -11.17
C LEU A 53 0.34 8.86 -10.75
N TYR A 54 1.27 8.20 -10.05
CA TYR A 54 2.54 8.81 -9.63
C TYR A 54 3.62 8.72 -10.69
N THR A 55 3.74 7.56 -11.33
CA THR A 55 4.84 7.29 -12.24
C THR A 55 4.56 7.84 -13.65
N GLY A 56 3.29 8.06 -13.99
CA GLY A 56 2.90 8.46 -15.33
C GLY A 56 3.60 9.73 -15.80
N LYS A 57 3.54 10.80 -15.03
CA LYS A 57 4.18 12.09 -15.40
C LYS A 57 5.71 11.98 -15.49
N MET A 58 6.31 11.13 -14.67
CA MET A 58 7.76 10.95 -14.67
C MET A 58 8.28 10.44 -16.01
N TYR A 59 7.57 9.51 -16.66
CA TYR A 59 8.00 8.98 -17.96
C TYR A 59 8.03 10.05 -19.06
N ILE A 60 7.05 10.97 -19.07
CA ILE A 60 7.06 12.12 -20.00
C ILE A 60 8.27 13.01 -19.76
N TYR A 61 8.56 13.37 -18.51
CA TYR A 61 9.69 14.25 -18.20
C TYR A 61 11.04 13.60 -18.55
N ILE A 62 11.19 12.31 -18.29
CA ILE A 62 12.39 11.56 -18.69
C ILE A 62 12.51 11.54 -20.21
N GLY A 63 11.43 11.23 -20.94
CA GLY A 63 11.43 11.22 -22.39
C GLY A 63 11.78 12.56 -23.01
N LEU A 64 11.17 13.63 -22.51
CA LEU A 64 11.50 15.01 -22.94
C LEU A 64 12.96 15.37 -22.61
N GLY A 65 13.46 14.98 -21.43
CA GLY A 65 14.86 15.17 -21.05
C GLY A 65 15.83 14.54 -22.04
N PHE A 66 15.56 13.32 -22.50
CA PHE A 66 16.36 12.66 -23.52
C PHE A 66 16.32 13.39 -24.86
N LEU A 67 15.14 13.89 -25.28
CA LEU A 67 14.99 14.64 -26.53
C LEU A 67 15.75 15.99 -26.47
N VAL A 68 15.65 16.70 -25.36
CA VAL A 68 16.39 17.96 -25.13
C VAL A 68 17.89 17.69 -25.13
N PHE A 69 18.35 16.67 -24.40
CA PHE A 69 19.76 16.27 -24.36
C PHE A 69 20.30 15.93 -25.76
N THR A 70 19.53 15.21 -26.57
CA THR A 70 19.87 14.89 -27.95
C THR A 70 20.01 16.16 -28.79
N SER A 71 19.07 17.11 -28.62
CA SER A 71 19.12 18.40 -29.36
C SER A 71 20.37 19.20 -29.01
N PHE A 72 20.74 19.29 -27.74
CA PHE A 72 21.98 19.96 -27.33
C PHE A 72 23.23 19.21 -27.80
N GLY A 73 23.24 17.89 -27.74
CA GLY A 73 24.34 17.06 -28.24
C GLY A 73 24.63 17.29 -29.73
N ALA A 74 23.58 17.53 -30.53
CA ALA A 74 23.72 17.77 -31.95
C ALA A 74 24.49 19.07 -32.28
N PHE A 75 24.63 20.00 -31.33
CA PHE A 75 25.42 21.23 -31.51
C PHE A 75 26.91 21.05 -31.17
N SER A 76 27.33 19.90 -30.68
CA SER A 76 28.76 19.64 -30.41
C SER A 76 29.52 19.38 -31.72
N ARG A 77 30.81 19.80 -31.76
CA ARG A 77 31.65 19.63 -32.97
C ARG A 77 31.82 18.16 -33.37
N ASP A 78 31.84 17.27 -32.34
CA ASP A 78 32.09 15.82 -32.51
C ASP A 78 30.80 15.05 -32.74
N ALA A 79 29.64 15.70 -32.76
CA ALA A 79 28.32 15.06 -32.89
C ALA A 79 28.14 14.30 -34.22
N PHE A 80 28.83 14.76 -35.27
CA PHE A 80 28.73 14.19 -36.62
C PHE A 80 29.80 13.13 -36.90
N GLU A 81 30.68 12.84 -35.95
CA GLU A 81 31.51 11.65 -36.03
C GLU A 81 30.69 10.38 -35.85
N ILE A 82 31.10 9.27 -36.45
CA ILE A 82 30.31 8.02 -36.44
C ILE A 82 29.84 7.63 -35.05
N PRO A 83 30.69 7.62 -33.97
CA PRO A 83 30.22 7.31 -32.63
C PRO A 83 29.17 8.30 -32.11
N GLY A 84 29.36 9.61 -32.40
CA GLY A 84 28.45 10.67 -31.95
C GLY A 84 27.05 10.51 -32.54
N VAL A 85 26.94 10.29 -33.85
CA VAL A 85 25.67 10.04 -34.53
C VAL A 85 24.94 8.84 -33.96
N PHE A 86 25.65 7.75 -33.68
CA PHE A 86 25.06 6.56 -33.06
C PHE A 86 24.42 6.88 -31.71
N PHE A 87 25.12 7.61 -30.80
CA PHE A 87 24.57 7.98 -29.51
C PHE A 87 23.39 8.95 -29.63
N LEU A 88 23.41 9.90 -30.55
CA LEU A 88 22.30 10.80 -30.77
C LEU A 88 21.04 10.04 -31.18
N ILE A 89 21.15 9.13 -32.13
CA ILE A 89 20.02 8.29 -32.58
C ILE A 89 19.52 7.44 -31.40
N LEU A 90 20.41 6.81 -30.65
CA LEU A 90 20.05 5.97 -29.50
C LEU A 90 19.26 6.77 -28.45
N TYR A 91 19.75 7.93 -28.04
CA TYR A 91 19.06 8.77 -27.05
C TYR A 91 17.73 9.30 -27.56
N PHE A 92 17.64 9.67 -28.82
CA PHE A 92 16.39 10.08 -29.46
C PHE A 92 15.34 8.96 -29.43
N LEU A 93 15.73 7.74 -29.81
CA LEU A 93 14.87 6.57 -29.76
C LEU A 93 14.42 6.24 -28.34
N ILE A 94 15.33 6.31 -27.35
CA ILE A 94 14.99 6.13 -25.94
C ILE A 94 13.96 7.17 -25.49
N GLY A 95 14.14 8.44 -25.85
CA GLY A 95 13.20 9.51 -25.52
C GLY A 95 11.80 9.24 -26.06
N ILE A 96 11.70 8.86 -27.34
CA ILE A 96 10.42 8.48 -27.96
C ILE A 96 9.82 7.28 -27.25
N LEU A 97 10.62 6.26 -26.93
CA LEU A 97 10.14 5.04 -26.29
C LEU A 97 9.53 5.33 -24.90
N TYR A 98 10.11 6.22 -24.10
CA TYR A 98 9.54 6.68 -22.84
C TYR A 98 8.21 7.41 -23.02
N ILE A 99 8.10 8.27 -24.04
CA ILE A 99 6.86 8.98 -24.34
C ILE A 99 5.76 8.01 -24.78
N VAL A 100 6.08 7.10 -25.72
CA VAL A 100 5.14 6.06 -26.17
C VAL A 100 4.70 5.20 -25.00
N TYR A 101 5.62 4.76 -24.15
CA TYR A 101 5.31 3.98 -22.96
C TYR A 101 4.35 4.72 -22.03
N HIS A 102 4.54 6.02 -21.81
CA HIS A 102 3.62 6.81 -21.00
C HIS A 102 2.16 6.72 -21.46
N TYR A 103 1.91 6.78 -22.76
CA TYR A 103 0.54 6.73 -23.30
C TYR A 103 -0.04 5.33 -23.47
N THR A 104 0.81 4.31 -23.50
CA THR A 104 0.39 2.94 -23.84
C THR A 104 0.51 1.96 -22.68
N HIS A 105 1.18 2.32 -21.59
CA HIS A 105 1.37 1.39 -20.46
C HIS A 105 0.05 1.02 -19.79
N PRO A 106 -0.12 -0.24 -19.39
CA PRO A 106 -1.31 -0.66 -18.66
C PRO A 106 -1.34 -0.04 -17.24
N PRO A 107 -2.53 0.15 -16.65
CA PRO A 107 -2.64 0.69 -15.30
C PRO A 107 -1.93 -0.21 -14.29
N LYS A 108 -1.14 0.41 -13.39
CA LYS A 108 -0.33 -0.28 -12.38
C LYS A 108 -1.09 -0.36 -11.06
N LYS A 109 -2.11 -1.24 -11.01
CA LYS A 109 -2.99 -1.39 -9.85
C LYS A 109 -2.52 -2.50 -8.93
N ILE A 110 -2.46 -2.19 -7.64
CA ILE A 110 -2.35 -3.16 -6.57
C ILE A 110 -3.75 -3.40 -6.05
N ILE A 111 -4.17 -4.66 -6.00
CA ILE A 111 -5.50 -5.03 -5.56
C ILE A 111 -5.37 -5.99 -4.37
N LEU A 112 -5.90 -5.59 -3.25
CA LEU A 112 -6.07 -6.43 -2.08
C LEU A 112 -7.52 -6.93 -2.05
N ASP A 113 -7.72 -8.22 -2.19
CA ASP A 113 -9.02 -8.89 -2.02
C ASP A 113 -9.06 -9.52 -0.63
N ARG A 114 -9.72 -8.80 0.27
CA ARG A 114 -9.78 -9.12 1.69
C ARG A 114 -10.46 -10.45 1.97
N LEU A 115 -11.62 -10.66 1.34
CA LEU A 115 -12.45 -11.83 1.65
C LEU A 115 -11.82 -13.12 1.14
N ASN A 116 -11.16 -13.07 0.00
CA ASN A 116 -10.47 -14.22 -0.59
C ASN A 116 -9.03 -14.37 -0.11
N GLY A 117 -8.48 -13.39 0.63
CA GLY A 117 -7.10 -13.41 1.08
C GLY A 117 -6.07 -13.36 -0.05
N ILE A 118 -6.40 -12.65 -1.14
CA ILE A 118 -5.61 -12.63 -2.38
C ILE A 118 -5.08 -11.22 -2.63
N ILE A 119 -3.82 -11.15 -3.08
CA ILE A 119 -3.21 -9.90 -3.53
C ILE A 119 -2.83 -10.00 -4.99
N THR A 120 -3.10 -8.95 -5.76
CA THR A 120 -2.70 -8.82 -7.16
C THR A 120 -1.72 -7.66 -7.29
N PHE A 121 -0.57 -7.94 -7.87
CA PHE A 121 0.48 -6.97 -8.18
C PHE A 121 0.46 -6.61 -9.66
N PRO A 122 0.75 -5.36 -10.02
CA PRO A 122 0.88 -4.99 -11.41
C PRO A 122 2.07 -5.68 -12.05
N GLY A 123 1.93 -6.05 -13.32
CA GLY A 123 3.05 -6.58 -14.10
C GLY A 123 4.10 -5.51 -14.40
N VAL A 124 5.34 -5.95 -14.65
CA VAL A 124 6.44 -5.07 -15.10
C VAL A 124 6.22 -4.70 -16.56
N PHE A 125 6.45 -3.46 -16.93
CA PHE A 125 6.19 -2.91 -18.27
C PHE A 125 4.77 -3.28 -18.78
N TYR A 126 4.67 -4.04 -19.84
CA TYR A 126 3.41 -4.58 -20.41
C TYR A 126 3.06 -5.97 -19.88
N GLY A 127 3.79 -6.45 -18.87
CA GLY A 127 3.57 -7.77 -18.30
C GLY A 127 2.18 -7.91 -17.66
N LYS A 128 1.70 -9.14 -17.59
CA LYS A 128 0.43 -9.47 -16.93
C LYS A 128 0.53 -9.26 -15.42
N PRO A 129 -0.55 -8.84 -14.76
CA PRO A 129 -0.59 -8.77 -13.30
C PRO A 129 -0.39 -10.16 -12.69
N ILE A 130 0.22 -10.19 -11.51
CA ILE A 130 0.52 -11.43 -10.78
C ILE A 130 -0.36 -11.48 -9.56
N THR A 131 -1.18 -12.53 -9.46
CA THR A 131 -2.10 -12.76 -8.35
C THR A 131 -1.60 -13.93 -7.50
N MET A 132 -1.60 -13.76 -6.18
CA MET A 132 -1.20 -14.81 -5.24
C MET A 132 -1.91 -14.69 -3.91
N PRO A 133 -1.96 -15.79 -3.11
CA PRO A 133 -2.42 -15.74 -1.72
C PRO A 133 -1.55 -14.80 -0.88
N PHE A 134 -2.18 -14.04 0.02
CA PHE A 134 -1.49 -13.03 0.83
C PHE A 134 -0.48 -13.66 1.81
N ASP A 135 -0.74 -14.85 2.32
CA ASP A 135 0.18 -15.60 3.18
C ASP A 135 1.53 -15.94 2.54
N LYS A 136 1.59 -15.94 1.19
CA LYS A 136 2.84 -16.13 0.42
C LYS A 136 3.59 -14.83 0.16
N VAL A 137 2.98 -13.70 0.45
CA VAL A 137 3.60 -12.38 0.29
C VAL A 137 4.41 -12.06 1.54
N SER A 138 5.61 -11.57 1.40
CA SER A 138 6.43 -11.11 2.52
C SER A 138 6.88 -9.68 2.28
N ALA A 139 6.82 -8.87 3.34
CA ALA A 139 7.44 -7.56 3.34
C ALA A 139 8.94 -7.71 3.62
N ALA A 140 9.77 -7.05 2.83
CA ALA A 140 11.22 -7.04 3.01
C ALA A 140 11.73 -5.60 3.11
N LEU A 141 12.67 -5.39 4.03
CA LEU A 141 13.43 -4.14 4.09
C LEU A 141 14.34 -4.06 2.87
N LYS A 142 14.10 -3.04 2.05
CA LYS A 142 14.97 -2.70 0.93
C LYS A 142 15.71 -1.41 1.30
N PHE A 143 17.02 -1.53 1.44
CA PHE A 143 17.87 -0.37 1.63
C PHE A 143 18.19 0.23 0.26
N ASN A 144 17.50 1.30 -0.10
CA ASN A 144 17.93 2.15 -1.21
C ASN A 144 18.98 3.10 -0.65
N GLY A 145 20.16 3.19 -1.26
CA GLY A 145 21.36 3.89 -0.73
C GLY A 145 21.18 5.33 -0.20
N ILE A 146 19.98 5.90 -0.22
CA ILE A 146 19.61 7.23 0.28
C ILE A 146 18.60 7.14 1.45
N GLY A 147 18.18 5.95 1.85
CA GLY A 147 17.24 5.73 2.96
C GLY A 147 16.79 4.28 3.07
N ALA A 148 16.36 3.88 4.26
CA ALA A 148 15.75 2.58 4.46
C ALA A 148 14.30 2.62 3.97
N GLY A 149 14.00 1.92 2.88
CA GLY A 149 12.63 1.68 2.42
C GLY A 149 12.20 0.25 2.73
N VAL A 150 10.98 0.04 3.19
CA VAL A 150 10.37 -1.29 3.26
C VAL A 150 9.55 -1.50 2.01
N SER A 151 9.86 -2.53 1.25
CA SER A 151 9.08 -2.91 0.09
C SER A 151 8.41 -4.26 0.30
N LEU A 152 7.22 -4.43 -0.25
CA LEU A 152 6.57 -5.71 -0.36
C LEU A 152 7.24 -6.49 -1.50
N GLY A 153 7.95 -7.55 -1.13
CA GLY A 153 8.56 -8.44 -2.10
C GLY A 153 7.83 -9.79 -2.15
N PHE A 154 7.88 -10.44 -3.30
CA PHE A 154 7.41 -11.81 -3.41
C PHE A 154 8.36 -12.78 -2.71
N SER A 155 7.83 -13.75 -1.98
CA SER A 155 8.64 -14.83 -1.41
C SER A 155 9.25 -15.75 -2.49
N HIS A 156 8.76 -15.70 -3.71
CA HIS A 156 9.29 -16.45 -4.84
C HIS A 156 10.36 -15.66 -5.58
N HIS A 157 11.58 -16.21 -5.60
CA HIS A 157 12.81 -15.68 -6.16
C HIS A 157 12.83 -15.44 -7.68
N LYS A 158 11.77 -15.65 -8.38
CA LYS A 158 11.75 -15.47 -9.83
C LYS A 158 11.01 -14.21 -10.16
N ILE A 159 11.78 -13.27 -10.66
CA ILE A 159 11.35 -12.12 -11.45
C ILE A 159 11.15 -10.85 -10.63
N LEU A 160 11.74 -9.80 -11.14
CA LEU A 160 11.40 -8.38 -11.10
C LEU A 160 9.93 -8.14 -10.72
N ALA A 161 9.57 -8.47 -9.49
CA ALA A 161 8.28 -8.08 -8.96
C ALA A 161 8.30 -6.57 -8.78
N THR A 162 7.23 -5.94 -9.13
CA THR A 162 7.02 -4.54 -8.82
C THR A 162 6.90 -4.45 -7.31
N ASP A 163 8.01 -4.12 -6.65
CA ASP A 163 8.02 -3.89 -5.21
C ASP A 163 7.00 -2.79 -4.90
N ILE A 164 6.17 -3.01 -3.90
CA ILE A 164 5.32 -1.96 -3.37
C ILE A 164 6.17 -1.18 -2.38
N ASP A 165 6.55 0.03 -2.75
CA ASP A 165 7.17 0.92 -1.79
C ASP A 165 6.12 1.32 -0.75
N LEU A 166 6.36 0.91 0.49
CA LEU A 166 5.59 1.38 1.62
C LEU A 166 6.16 2.76 2.00
N ASP A 167 5.28 3.75 2.09
CA ASP A 167 5.58 5.16 2.42
C ASP A 167 6.64 5.36 3.52
N TYR A 168 6.93 6.61 3.85
CA TYR A 168 7.86 7.04 4.93
C TYR A 168 7.62 6.36 6.29
N THR A 169 6.48 5.70 6.49
CA THR A 169 6.17 4.90 7.68
C THR A 169 5.91 3.43 7.31
N PRO A 170 6.96 2.70 6.93
CA PRO A 170 6.81 1.36 6.34
C PRO A 170 6.13 0.37 7.28
N ILE A 171 6.39 0.45 8.60
CA ILE A 171 5.80 -0.45 9.59
C ILE A 171 4.28 -0.21 9.73
N LYS A 172 3.85 1.06 9.74
CA LYS A 172 2.41 1.40 9.78
C LYS A 172 1.69 0.96 8.52
N SER A 173 2.33 1.14 7.36
CA SER A 173 1.78 0.72 6.07
C SER A 173 1.70 -0.80 5.94
N TRP A 174 2.71 -1.54 6.44
CA TRP A 174 2.63 -3.00 6.51
C TRP A 174 1.57 -3.46 7.49
N SER A 175 1.52 -2.88 8.68
CA SER A 175 0.48 -3.15 9.67
C SER A 175 -0.93 -2.88 9.12
N PHE A 176 -1.11 -1.83 8.30
CA PHE A 176 -2.37 -1.57 7.62
C PHE A 176 -2.73 -2.69 6.64
N ILE A 177 -1.79 -3.15 5.83
CA ILE A 177 -2.04 -4.21 4.85
C ILE A 177 -2.38 -5.52 5.55
N VAL A 178 -1.62 -5.91 6.58
CA VAL A 178 -1.89 -7.13 7.36
C VAL A 178 -3.25 -7.05 8.03
N TRP A 179 -3.59 -5.88 8.62
CA TRP A 179 -4.89 -5.66 9.23
C TRP A 179 -6.03 -5.75 8.21
N TYR A 180 -5.88 -5.07 7.07
CA TYR A 180 -6.91 -5.08 6.04
C TYR A 180 -7.14 -6.49 5.48
N MET A 181 -6.08 -7.27 5.28
CA MET A 181 -6.15 -8.63 4.76
C MET A 181 -6.65 -9.66 5.79
N ASP A 182 -6.72 -9.28 7.08
CA ASP A 182 -7.36 -10.10 8.10
C ASP A 182 -8.87 -9.88 8.08
N LYS A 183 -9.58 -10.74 7.37
CA LYS A 183 -11.05 -10.66 7.27
C LYS A 183 -11.79 -10.86 8.59
N ASN A 184 -11.14 -11.45 9.58
CA ASN A 184 -11.72 -11.74 10.88
C ASN A 184 -11.61 -10.54 11.84
N ARG A 185 -10.78 -9.53 11.50
CA ARG A 185 -10.71 -8.26 12.22
C ARG A 185 -11.72 -7.25 11.70
N PRO A 186 -12.07 -6.22 12.48
CA PRO A 186 -12.80 -5.08 11.96
C PRO A 186 -11.99 -4.35 10.87
N LEU A 187 -12.67 -3.59 10.02
CA LEU A 187 -12.00 -2.76 9.01
C LEU A 187 -11.00 -1.79 9.65
N PRO A 188 -9.87 -1.48 8.97
CA PRO A 188 -8.85 -0.58 9.49
C PRO A 188 -9.41 0.80 9.85
N PRO A 189 -8.68 1.59 10.65
CA PRO A 189 -9.07 2.95 10.97
C PRO A 189 -9.09 3.84 9.73
N GLY A 190 -10.01 4.81 9.72
CA GLY A 190 -10.18 5.80 8.67
C GLY A 190 -11.61 5.94 8.18
N LYS A 191 -12.00 7.18 7.85
CA LYS A 191 -13.36 7.56 7.46
C LYS A 191 -13.83 6.87 6.17
N VAL A 192 -12.90 6.50 5.30
CA VAL A 192 -13.20 5.81 4.03
C VAL A 192 -13.92 4.49 4.25
N PHE A 193 -13.65 3.81 5.37
CA PHE A 193 -14.26 2.53 5.69
C PHE A 193 -15.59 2.65 6.45
N ASP A 194 -15.93 3.82 6.96
CA ASP A 194 -17.12 4.00 7.81
C ASP A 194 -18.43 3.51 7.16
N PRO A 195 -18.68 3.75 5.85
CA PRO A 195 -19.89 3.26 5.19
C PRO A 195 -20.01 1.72 5.16
N TYR A 196 -18.89 1.02 5.27
CA TYR A 196 -18.82 -0.44 5.13
C TYR A 196 -18.71 -1.18 6.47
N ARG A 197 -18.46 -0.46 7.60
CA ARG A 197 -18.24 -1.08 8.92
C ARG A 197 -19.40 -1.90 9.41
N LYS A 198 -20.63 -1.41 9.20
CA LYS A 198 -21.83 -2.15 9.61
C LYS A 198 -21.96 -3.49 8.87
N ARG A 199 -21.74 -3.48 7.55
CA ARG A 199 -21.78 -4.69 6.71
C ARG A 199 -20.69 -5.70 7.12
N ASP A 200 -19.45 -5.22 7.36
CA ASP A 200 -18.36 -6.06 7.84
C ASP A 200 -18.65 -6.65 9.21
N TYR A 201 -19.23 -5.87 10.12
CA TYR A 201 -19.63 -6.34 11.44
C TYR A 201 -20.73 -7.43 11.35
N GLU A 202 -21.79 -7.20 10.56
CA GLU A 202 -22.87 -8.18 10.37
C GLU A 202 -22.34 -9.49 9.77
N ARG A 203 -21.43 -9.41 8.82
CA ARG A 203 -20.75 -10.58 8.26
C ARG A 203 -19.99 -11.35 9.33
N ARG A 204 -19.11 -10.70 10.10
CA ARG A 204 -18.31 -11.34 11.16
C ARG A 204 -19.22 -11.91 12.28
N LYS A 205 -20.32 -11.23 12.60
CA LYS A 205 -21.31 -11.71 13.56
C LYS A 205 -21.99 -12.99 13.06
N ALA A 206 -22.36 -13.04 11.80
CA ALA A 206 -22.95 -14.24 11.18
C ALA A 206 -21.96 -15.42 11.15
N GLU A 207 -20.66 -15.15 11.05
CA GLU A 207 -19.57 -16.12 11.10
C GLU A 207 -19.18 -16.51 12.55
N GLY A 208 -19.81 -15.91 13.58
CA GLY A 208 -19.54 -16.17 15.00
C GLY A 208 -18.26 -15.51 15.54
N PHE A 209 -17.84 -14.40 14.94
CA PHE A 209 -16.62 -13.65 15.30
C PHE A 209 -15.37 -14.55 15.34
N PRO A 210 -14.96 -15.10 14.20
CA PRO A 210 -13.80 -15.99 14.15
C PRO A 210 -12.53 -15.30 14.65
N GLU A 211 -11.60 -16.08 15.19
CA GLU A 211 -10.31 -15.56 15.64
C GLU A 211 -9.53 -14.87 14.52
N PRO A 212 -8.78 -13.80 14.82
CA PRO A 212 -7.91 -13.13 13.87
C PRO A 212 -6.93 -14.09 13.19
N LEU A 213 -6.72 -13.91 11.89
CA LEU A 213 -5.79 -14.74 11.11
C LEU A 213 -4.32 -14.42 11.41
N TYR A 214 -4.03 -13.18 11.80
CA TYR A 214 -2.67 -12.70 12.01
C TYR A 214 -2.47 -12.17 13.42
N GLU A 215 -1.29 -12.39 13.98
CA GLU A 215 -0.91 -11.88 15.29
C GLU A 215 -0.83 -10.35 15.32
N SER A 216 -1.06 -9.77 16.48
CA SER A 216 -0.95 -8.33 16.71
C SER A 216 -0.26 -8.06 18.03
N TRP A 217 0.68 -7.12 18.02
CA TRP A 217 1.26 -6.57 19.26
C TRP A 217 0.38 -5.52 19.91
N ILE A 218 -0.64 -5.09 19.17
CA ILE A 218 -1.61 -4.13 19.66
C ILE A 218 -2.74 -4.90 20.33
N SER A 219 -3.12 -4.48 21.52
CA SER A 219 -4.22 -5.09 22.27
C SER A 219 -5.49 -5.09 21.41
N ILE A 220 -6.03 -6.27 21.20
CA ILE A 220 -7.25 -6.46 20.41
C ILE A 220 -8.43 -5.72 21.07
N PHE A 221 -8.43 -5.59 22.40
CA PHE A 221 -9.49 -4.96 23.18
C PHE A 221 -9.72 -3.48 22.80
N GLU A 222 -8.67 -2.68 22.66
CA GLU A 222 -8.80 -1.28 22.28
C GLU A 222 -9.42 -1.08 20.89
N TYR A 223 -9.26 -2.06 20.01
CA TYR A 223 -9.76 -1.98 18.63
C TYR A 223 -11.15 -2.60 18.47
N TYR A 224 -11.48 -3.65 19.20
CA TYR A 224 -12.85 -4.17 19.22
C TYR A 224 -13.80 -3.19 19.91
N GLU A 225 -13.39 -2.53 20.99
CA GLU A 225 -14.16 -1.46 21.60
C GLU A 225 -14.34 -0.24 20.69
N TYR A 226 -13.35 0.07 19.86
CA TYR A 226 -13.41 1.23 18.98
C TYR A 226 -14.37 1.07 17.81
N TYR A 227 -14.65 -0.16 17.39
CA TYR A 227 -15.47 -0.46 16.21
C TYR A 227 -16.69 -1.34 16.49
N ASP A 228 -16.95 -1.63 17.76
CA ASP A 228 -18.10 -2.41 18.20
C ASP A 228 -19.35 -1.52 18.33
N GLU A 229 -20.53 -2.08 18.04
CA GLU A 229 -21.82 -1.42 18.27
C GLU A 229 -21.95 -0.93 19.71
N GLN A 230 -21.44 -1.68 20.69
CA GLN A 230 -21.44 -1.30 22.09
C GLN A 230 -20.63 -0.04 22.38
N PHE A 231 -19.50 0.15 21.71
CA PHE A 231 -18.71 1.38 21.83
C PHE A 231 -19.43 2.57 21.23
N GLN A 232 -20.04 2.42 20.06
CA GLN A 232 -20.85 3.46 19.44
C GLN A 232 -22.05 3.82 20.34
N ALA A 233 -22.72 2.82 20.90
CA ALA A 233 -23.83 3.04 21.83
C ALA A 233 -23.38 3.75 23.13
N ARG A 234 -22.23 3.37 23.71
CA ARG A 234 -21.65 4.07 24.87
C ARG A 234 -21.29 5.52 24.54
N LYS A 235 -20.65 5.75 23.40
CA LYS A 235 -20.29 7.08 22.93
C LYS A 235 -21.51 7.97 22.73
N GLU A 236 -22.56 7.44 22.11
CA GLU A 236 -23.83 8.16 21.98
C GLU A 236 -24.48 8.47 23.35
N GLN A 237 -24.45 7.53 24.29
CA GLN A 237 -24.96 7.73 25.63
C GLN A 237 -24.17 8.84 26.37
N GLU A 238 -22.83 8.82 26.29
CA GLU A 238 -21.99 9.85 26.88
C GLU A 238 -22.26 11.23 26.26
N GLU A 239 -22.44 11.31 24.96
CA GLU A 239 -22.79 12.57 24.29
C GLU A 239 -24.18 13.07 24.69
N ARG A 240 -25.17 12.20 24.79
CA ARG A 240 -26.51 12.53 25.30
C ARG A 240 -26.43 13.05 26.76
N GLN A 241 -25.62 12.42 27.57
CA GLN A 241 -25.41 12.83 28.96
C GLN A 241 -24.69 14.18 29.08
N LYS A 242 -23.66 14.43 28.27
CA LYS A 242 -22.98 15.73 28.17
C LYS A 242 -23.93 16.83 27.71
N ARG A 243 -24.78 16.57 26.73
CA ARG A 243 -25.81 17.51 26.25
C ARG A 243 -26.85 17.81 27.35
N ARG A 244 -27.25 16.78 28.11
CA ARG A 244 -28.19 16.93 29.24
C ARG A 244 -27.59 17.77 30.37
N ASN A 245 -26.35 17.51 30.74
CA ASN A 245 -25.66 18.29 31.77
C ASN A 245 -25.41 19.73 31.35
N LYS A 246 -25.10 19.99 30.08
CA LYS A 246 -24.94 21.34 29.53
C LYS A 246 -26.26 22.13 29.54
N ARG A 247 -27.41 21.47 29.32
CA ARG A 247 -28.72 22.08 29.46
C ARG A 247 -29.02 22.44 30.92
N ASN A 248 -28.79 21.51 31.84
CA ASN A 248 -29.09 21.73 33.25
C ASN A 248 -28.23 22.86 33.87
N ASN A 249 -26.98 23.02 33.41
CA ASN A 249 -26.12 24.11 33.86
C ASN A 249 -26.46 25.48 33.24
N LYS A 250 -27.28 25.55 32.20
CA LYS A 250 -27.74 26.80 31.57
C LYS A 250 -28.95 27.38 32.28
N TYR A 251 -29.62 26.60 33.13
CA TYR A 251 -30.83 27.00 33.87
C TYR A 251 -30.59 27.08 35.38
N LYS A 252 -29.34 27.03 35.84
CA LYS A 252 -28.87 27.44 37.16
C LYS A 252 -28.16 28.79 37.05
#